data_31ece2e9eab914f054722447fb1c9e52
#
_entry.id   31ece2e9eab914f054722447fb1c9e52
#
_cell.length_a   1.000
_cell.length_b   1.000
_cell.length_c   1.000
_cell.angle_alpha   90.00
_cell.angle_beta   90.00
_cell.angle_gamma   90.00
#
_symmetry.space_group_name_H-M   'P 1'
#
loop_
_entity.id
_entity.type
_entity.pdbx_description
1 polymer ?
#
loop_
_entity_poly.entity_id
_entity_poly.type
_entity_poly.pdbx_seq_one_letter_code
_entity_poly.pdbx_strand_id
1 'polypeptide(L)'
;MAKKVVLAGACRTAIGTMGGGLSTVPAADLGSIVIKEALKRTNVPADQVDEVLMGCVIQAGLGQNVARQASINAGLPIEVPAVTINVVCGSGLNCVNLAATKILAGEADIVIAGGMENMSLAPFCLDKARFGYRMNNGVLKDCMVNDALTDAFNQYPVSYTHLRAHETSAHL
;
A
#
# COMPACT_ATOMS: atom_id res chain seq x y z
N MET A 1 -10.91 -13.86 29.68
CA MET A 1 -11.22 -14.50 28.38
C MET A 1 -10.28 -13.94 27.34
N ALA A 2 -9.76 -14.75 26.42
CA ALA A 2 -8.92 -14.24 25.34
C ALA A 2 -9.72 -13.26 24.46
N LYS A 3 -9.16 -12.10 24.13
CA LYS A 3 -9.76 -11.14 23.19
C LYS A 3 -9.99 -11.86 21.83
N LYS A 4 -11.14 -11.68 21.24
CA LYS A 4 -11.50 -12.27 19.96
C LYS A 4 -11.43 -11.17 18.90
N VAL A 5 -10.54 -11.30 17.93
CA VAL A 5 -10.44 -10.38 16.80
C VAL A 5 -11.38 -10.85 15.69
N VAL A 6 -12.10 -9.93 15.08
CA VAL A 6 -12.98 -10.19 13.94
C VAL A 6 -12.60 -9.29 12.77
N LEU A 7 -12.78 -9.79 11.56
CA LEU A 7 -12.65 -9.02 10.33
C LEU A 7 -14.04 -8.64 9.82
N ALA A 8 -14.25 -7.37 9.53
CA ALA A 8 -15.52 -6.84 9.06
C ALA A 8 -15.30 -5.82 7.93
N GLY A 9 -16.34 -5.56 7.14
CA GLY A 9 -16.34 -4.51 6.13
C GLY A 9 -15.40 -4.73 4.94
N ALA A 10 -14.96 -5.96 4.69
CA ALA A 10 -14.05 -6.26 3.58
C ALA A 10 -14.60 -5.72 2.25
N CYS A 11 -13.80 -4.91 1.59
CA CYS A 11 -14.13 -4.31 0.30
C CYS A 11 -12.89 -4.05 -0.54
N ARG A 12 -13.12 -3.75 -1.82
CA ARG A 12 -12.06 -3.56 -2.80
C ARG A 12 -12.56 -2.68 -3.95
N THR A 13 -11.70 -1.85 -4.52
CA THR A 13 -11.95 -1.24 -5.83
C THR A 13 -11.88 -2.29 -6.94
N ALA A 14 -12.31 -1.94 -8.14
CA ALA A 14 -11.93 -2.71 -9.32
C ALA A 14 -10.40 -2.80 -9.44
N ILE A 15 -9.90 -3.88 -10.04
CA ILE A 15 -8.49 -4.01 -10.40
C ILE A 15 -8.32 -3.38 -11.78
N GLY A 16 -7.51 -2.32 -11.85
CA GLY A 16 -7.14 -1.70 -13.11
C GLY A 16 -6.01 -2.44 -13.81
N THR A 17 -5.96 -2.33 -15.12
CA THR A 17 -4.80 -2.70 -15.93
C THR A 17 -3.82 -1.54 -15.99
N MET A 18 -2.55 -1.82 -16.31
CA MET A 18 -1.54 -0.79 -16.56
C MET A 18 -2.02 0.18 -17.65
N GLY A 19 -2.00 1.48 -17.36
CA GLY A 19 -2.50 2.51 -18.27
C GLY A 19 -4.02 2.51 -18.51
N GLY A 20 -4.77 1.67 -17.77
CA GLY A 20 -6.22 1.54 -17.93
C GLY A 20 -7.04 2.61 -17.19
N GLY A 21 -8.32 2.35 -16.98
CA GLY A 21 -9.29 3.34 -16.46
C GLY A 21 -8.98 3.91 -15.06
N LEU A 22 -8.18 3.22 -14.25
CA LEU A 22 -7.73 3.71 -12.95
C LEU A 22 -6.33 4.32 -12.98
N SER A 23 -5.68 4.38 -14.14
CA SER A 23 -4.26 4.76 -14.27
C SER A 23 -3.95 6.17 -13.75
N THR A 24 -4.93 7.07 -13.76
CA THR A 24 -4.78 8.48 -13.34
C THR A 24 -5.26 8.75 -11.91
N VAL A 25 -5.78 7.72 -11.21
CA VAL A 25 -6.32 7.87 -9.85
C VAL A 25 -5.20 7.67 -8.83
N PRO A 26 -4.86 8.68 -8.01
CA PRO A 26 -3.82 8.53 -6.98
C PRO A 26 -4.09 7.37 -6.02
N ALA A 27 -3.02 6.70 -5.57
CA ALA A 27 -3.16 5.58 -4.63
C ALA A 27 -3.90 5.99 -3.34
N ALA A 28 -3.65 7.20 -2.80
CA ALA A 28 -4.33 7.71 -1.63
C ALA A 28 -5.86 7.84 -1.84
N ASP A 29 -6.29 8.20 -3.05
CA ASP A 29 -7.71 8.31 -3.37
C ASP A 29 -8.37 6.94 -3.47
N LEU A 30 -7.70 5.96 -4.09
CA LEU A 30 -8.15 4.56 -4.09
C LEU A 30 -8.27 4.04 -2.65
N GLY A 31 -7.29 4.33 -1.80
CA GLY A 31 -7.32 4.01 -0.38
C GLY A 31 -8.49 4.67 0.35
N SER A 32 -8.74 5.94 0.10
CA SER A 32 -9.84 6.67 0.75
C SER A 32 -11.22 6.09 0.40
N ILE A 33 -11.41 5.68 -0.85
CA ILE A 33 -12.65 5.06 -1.32
C ILE A 33 -12.96 3.78 -0.56
N VAL A 34 -11.97 2.89 -0.41
CA VAL A 34 -12.18 1.62 0.32
C VAL A 34 -12.31 1.82 1.82
N ILE A 35 -11.63 2.79 2.42
CA ILE A 35 -11.83 3.16 3.82
C ILE A 35 -13.26 3.63 4.06
N LYS A 36 -13.77 4.56 3.25
CA LYS A 36 -15.16 5.03 3.32
C LYS A 36 -16.16 3.88 3.19
N GLU A 37 -15.93 3.01 2.23
CA GLU A 37 -16.84 1.88 2.00
C GLU A 37 -16.79 0.87 3.15
N ALA A 38 -15.62 0.59 3.74
CA ALA A 38 -15.48 -0.28 4.89
C ALA A 38 -16.25 0.25 6.10
N LEU A 39 -16.09 1.55 6.43
CA LEU A 39 -16.84 2.21 7.49
C LEU A 39 -18.35 2.15 7.25
N LYS A 40 -18.79 2.41 6.02
CA LYS A 40 -20.20 2.33 5.63
C LYS A 40 -20.76 0.93 5.82
N ARG A 41 -20.06 -0.12 5.39
CA ARG A 41 -20.52 -1.52 5.51
C ARG A 41 -20.63 -1.99 6.95
N THR A 42 -19.73 -1.51 7.79
CA THR A 42 -19.69 -1.90 9.20
C THR A 42 -20.56 -1.02 10.09
N ASN A 43 -21.02 0.12 9.57
CA ASN A 43 -21.66 1.17 10.35
C ASN A 43 -20.83 1.63 11.56
N VAL A 44 -19.51 1.59 11.44
CA VAL A 44 -18.58 2.09 12.45
C VAL A 44 -18.41 3.59 12.25
N PRO A 45 -18.64 4.41 13.28
CA PRO A 45 -18.35 5.83 13.25
C PRO A 45 -16.85 6.09 13.09
N ALA A 46 -16.49 7.07 12.27
CA ALA A 46 -15.10 7.37 11.95
C ALA A 46 -14.27 7.80 13.18
N ASP A 47 -14.90 8.40 14.19
CA ASP A 47 -14.32 8.83 15.45
C ASP A 47 -14.08 7.70 16.45
N GLN A 48 -14.56 6.50 16.17
CA GLN A 48 -14.28 5.29 16.95
C GLN A 48 -13.10 4.47 16.40
N VAL A 49 -12.51 4.90 15.33
CA VAL A 49 -11.33 4.22 14.76
C VAL A 49 -10.07 4.66 15.51
N ASP A 50 -9.34 3.70 16.06
CA ASP A 50 -8.11 3.97 16.82
C ASP A 50 -6.91 4.20 15.91
N GLU A 51 -6.81 3.51 14.77
CA GLU A 51 -5.66 3.61 13.86
C GLU A 51 -6.01 3.13 12.45
N VAL A 52 -5.25 3.66 11.46
CA VAL A 52 -5.30 3.22 10.06
C VAL A 52 -3.95 2.66 9.64
N LEU A 53 -3.93 1.41 9.19
CA LEU A 53 -2.75 0.72 8.67
C LEU A 53 -2.96 0.41 7.19
N MET A 54 -2.23 1.08 6.30
CA MET A 54 -2.37 0.87 4.86
C MET A 54 -1.03 0.54 4.21
N GLY A 55 -1.00 -0.56 3.46
CA GLY A 55 0.13 -0.94 2.64
C GLY A 55 0.24 -0.07 1.39
N CYS A 56 1.46 0.41 1.10
CA CYS A 56 1.79 1.06 -0.17
C CYS A 56 3.29 0.86 -0.42
N VAL A 57 3.65 0.33 -1.57
CA VAL A 57 5.03 -0.02 -1.92
C VAL A 57 5.71 1.12 -2.65
N ILE A 58 5.12 1.62 -3.73
CA ILE A 58 5.69 2.66 -4.57
C ILE A 58 5.21 4.01 -4.05
N GLN A 59 5.98 4.58 -3.10
CA GLN A 59 5.60 5.81 -2.43
C GLN A 59 6.26 7.05 -3.02
N ALA A 60 7.22 6.88 -3.91
CA ALA A 60 7.94 8.00 -4.53
C ALA A 60 6.96 8.95 -5.27
N GLY A 61 7.06 10.24 -4.99
CA GLY A 61 6.20 11.27 -5.59
C GLY A 61 4.77 11.35 -5.04
N LEU A 62 4.34 10.48 -4.12
CA LEU A 62 2.98 10.51 -3.54
C LEU A 62 2.84 11.49 -2.37
N GLY A 63 3.91 12.15 -1.96
CA GLY A 63 3.90 13.03 -0.79
C GLY A 63 4.13 12.28 0.52
N GLN A 64 3.83 12.97 1.63
CA GLN A 64 4.04 12.40 2.96
C GLN A 64 2.96 11.37 3.30
N ASN A 65 3.35 10.26 3.92
CA ASN A 65 2.50 9.26 4.56
C ASN A 65 1.19 8.99 3.80
N VAL A 66 1.24 8.14 2.79
CA VAL A 66 0.11 7.89 1.88
C VAL A 66 -1.13 7.35 2.63
N ALA A 67 -0.92 6.55 3.69
CA ALA A 67 -2.00 6.09 4.56
C ALA A 67 -2.70 7.26 5.28
N ARG A 68 -1.93 8.25 5.71
CA ARG A 68 -2.48 9.46 6.32
C ARG A 68 -3.33 10.26 5.35
N GLN A 69 -2.87 10.41 4.11
CA GLN A 69 -3.64 11.07 3.06
C GLN A 69 -4.97 10.34 2.81
N ALA A 70 -4.92 9.02 2.67
CA ALA A 70 -6.10 8.19 2.46
C ALA A 70 -7.08 8.29 3.65
N SER A 71 -6.59 8.28 4.88
CA SER A 71 -7.37 8.43 6.11
C SER A 71 -8.13 9.76 6.14
N ILE A 72 -7.43 10.87 5.94
CA ILE A 72 -8.03 12.20 5.95
C ILE A 72 -9.01 12.38 4.78
N ASN A 73 -8.64 11.94 3.58
CA ASN A 73 -9.53 11.98 2.41
C ASN A 73 -10.78 11.09 2.61
N ALA A 74 -10.70 10.07 3.45
CA ALA A 74 -11.84 9.25 3.84
C ALA A 74 -12.77 9.92 4.85
N GLY A 75 -12.34 10.99 5.49
CA GLY A 75 -13.11 11.74 6.48
C GLY A 75 -12.90 11.28 7.91
N LEU A 76 -11.82 10.57 8.21
CA LEU A 76 -11.46 10.27 9.60
C LEU A 76 -10.96 11.53 10.31
N PRO A 77 -11.16 11.60 11.64
CA PRO A 77 -10.62 12.69 12.45
C PRO A 77 -9.10 12.80 12.36
N ILE A 78 -8.59 14.01 12.56
CA ILE A 78 -7.14 14.28 12.51
C ILE A 78 -6.37 13.62 13.66
N GLU A 79 -7.06 13.26 14.72
CA GLU A 79 -6.52 12.56 15.89
C GLU A 79 -6.22 11.10 15.61
N VAL A 80 -6.89 10.49 14.63
CA VAL A 80 -6.67 9.08 14.27
C VAL A 80 -5.31 8.93 13.58
N PRO A 81 -4.34 8.23 14.17
CA PRO A 81 -3.04 8.00 13.54
C PRO A 81 -3.16 7.09 12.31
N ALA A 82 -2.24 7.26 11.38
CA ALA A 82 -2.17 6.42 10.20
C ALA A 82 -0.72 6.06 9.86
N VAL A 83 -0.49 4.80 9.49
CA VAL A 83 0.84 4.27 9.18
C VAL A 83 0.83 3.63 7.78
N THR A 84 1.77 4.06 6.95
CA THR A 84 2.03 3.41 5.65
C THR A 84 3.06 2.30 5.84
N ILE A 85 2.72 1.10 5.41
CA ILE A 85 3.53 -0.12 5.60
C ILE A 85 4.04 -0.62 4.26
N ASN A 86 5.32 -0.99 4.23
CA ASN A 86 5.93 -1.60 3.06
C ASN A 86 6.72 -2.85 3.45
N VAL A 87 6.18 -4.00 3.08
CA VAL A 87 6.83 -5.30 3.02
C VAL A 87 6.60 -5.91 1.63
N VAL A 88 6.73 -5.08 0.61
CA VAL A 88 6.50 -5.37 -0.80
C VAL A 88 5.09 -5.95 -1.01
N CYS A 89 4.93 -7.04 -1.75
CA CYS A 89 3.61 -7.63 -2.08
C CYS A 89 2.79 -8.05 -0.85
N GLY A 90 3.42 -8.29 0.29
CA GLY A 90 2.78 -8.66 1.55
C GLY A 90 2.20 -7.49 2.37
N SER A 91 2.39 -6.25 1.93
CA SER A 91 2.09 -5.05 2.74
C SER A 91 0.64 -5.00 3.24
N GLY A 92 -0.33 -5.25 2.36
CA GLY A 92 -1.74 -5.21 2.73
C GLY A 92 -2.11 -6.31 3.76
N LEU A 93 -1.65 -7.53 3.57
CA LEU A 93 -1.88 -8.62 4.52
C LEU A 93 -1.15 -8.37 5.84
N ASN A 94 0.05 -7.80 5.79
CA ASN A 94 0.79 -7.43 7.00
C ASN A 94 0.06 -6.38 7.82
N CYS A 95 -0.64 -5.43 7.19
CA CYS A 95 -1.51 -4.48 7.89
C CYS A 95 -2.60 -5.19 8.70
N VAL A 96 -3.23 -6.23 8.13
CA VAL A 96 -4.24 -7.03 8.83
C VAL A 96 -3.64 -7.75 10.03
N ASN A 97 -2.46 -8.35 9.87
CA ASN A 97 -1.77 -9.04 10.96
C ASN A 97 -1.38 -8.08 12.09
N LEU A 98 -0.85 -6.89 11.75
CA LEU A 98 -0.50 -5.88 12.72
C LEU A 98 -1.72 -5.34 13.46
N ALA A 99 -2.83 -5.08 12.75
CA ALA A 99 -4.09 -4.68 13.37
C ALA A 99 -4.58 -5.71 14.38
N ALA A 100 -4.57 -6.99 14.01
CA ALA A 100 -4.94 -8.07 14.92
C ALA A 100 -4.04 -8.12 16.15
N THR A 101 -2.72 -7.95 15.96
CA THR A 101 -1.74 -7.92 17.06
C THR A 101 -2.01 -6.77 18.02
N LYS A 102 -2.26 -5.56 17.51
CA LYS A 102 -2.58 -4.38 18.34
C LYS A 102 -3.85 -4.58 19.17
N ILE A 103 -4.89 -5.14 18.56
CA ILE A 103 -6.15 -5.45 19.25
C ILE A 103 -5.93 -6.50 20.36
N LEU A 104 -5.18 -7.56 20.07
CA LEU A 104 -4.85 -8.59 21.05
C LEU A 104 -4.00 -8.05 22.20
N ALA A 105 -3.07 -7.14 21.91
CA ALA A 105 -2.25 -6.46 22.91
C ALA A 105 -3.04 -5.46 23.76
N GLY A 106 -4.25 -5.09 23.35
CA GLY A 106 -5.07 -4.08 24.05
C GLY A 106 -4.69 -2.63 23.74
N GLU A 107 -3.92 -2.41 22.67
CA GLU A 107 -3.52 -1.07 22.22
C GLU A 107 -4.60 -0.38 21.38
N ALA A 108 -5.52 -1.15 20.82
CA ALA A 108 -6.61 -0.69 19.98
C ALA A 108 -7.83 -1.61 20.11
N ASP A 109 -9.00 -1.10 19.77
CA ASP A 109 -10.24 -1.86 19.65
C ASP A 109 -10.73 -1.93 18.20
N ILE A 110 -10.56 -0.86 17.44
CA ILE A 110 -10.98 -0.77 16.04
C ILE A 110 -9.83 -0.24 15.17
N VAL A 111 -9.33 -1.06 14.25
CA VAL A 111 -8.26 -0.69 13.32
C VAL A 111 -8.70 -0.91 11.88
N ILE A 112 -8.50 0.10 11.04
CA ILE A 112 -8.65 -0.07 9.59
C ILE A 112 -7.34 -0.61 9.04
N ALA A 113 -7.40 -1.73 8.33
CA ALA A 113 -6.25 -2.38 7.73
C ALA A 113 -6.48 -2.72 6.27
N GLY A 114 -5.54 -2.37 5.41
CA GLY A 114 -5.67 -2.61 3.98
C GLY A 114 -4.41 -2.26 3.19
N GLY A 115 -4.60 -1.93 1.93
CA GLY A 115 -3.53 -1.49 1.04
C GLY A 115 -4.07 -0.72 -0.15
N MET A 116 -3.19 0.00 -0.82
CA MET A 116 -3.48 0.81 -2.00
C MET A 116 -2.23 0.90 -2.86
N GLU A 117 -2.38 0.86 -4.16
CA GLU A 117 -1.27 1.00 -5.11
C GLU A 117 -1.77 1.50 -6.46
N ASN A 118 -1.03 2.37 -7.10
CA ASN A 118 -1.21 2.67 -8.52
C ASN A 118 0.14 2.64 -9.25
N MET A 119 0.44 1.53 -9.85
CA MET A 119 1.71 1.31 -10.55
C MET A 119 1.82 2.15 -11.83
N SER A 120 0.70 2.54 -12.45
CA SER A 120 0.70 3.41 -13.64
C SER A 120 1.19 4.83 -13.35
N LEU A 121 1.13 5.28 -12.10
CA LEU A 121 1.62 6.59 -11.65
C LEU A 121 3.02 6.52 -11.02
N ALA A 122 3.68 5.36 -11.06
CA ALA A 122 5.04 5.24 -10.57
C ALA A 122 5.98 6.21 -11.30
N PRO A 123 6.74 7.05 -10.58
CA PRO A 123 7.65 8.00 -11.22
C PRO A 123 8.94 7.32 -11.70
N PHE A 124 9.70 8.06 -12.48
CA PHE A 124 11.10 7.75 -12.74
C PHE A 124 12.00 8.61 -11.85
N CYS A 125 13.03 8.02 -11.28
CA CYS A 125 14.04 8.71 -10.48
C CYS A 125 15.30 8.96 -11.31
N LEU A 126 15.88 10.14 -11.12
CA LEU A 126 17.17 10.50 -11.68
C LEU A 126 18.19 10.62 -10.54
N ASP A 127 19.09 9.64 -10.45
CA ASP A 127 20.16 9.64 -9.46
C ASP A 127 21.08 10.85 -9.66
N LYS A 128 21.67 11.34 -8.59
CA LYS A 128 22.60 12.47 -8.60
C LYS A 128 22.03 13.82 -9.08
N ALA A 129 20.76 13.89 -9.50
CA ALA A 129 20.15 15.14 -9.98
C ALA A 129 20.28 16.28 -8.96
N ARG A 130 20.19 15.97 -7.65
CA ARG A 130 20.32 16.95 -6.57
C ARG A 130 21.68 17.66 -6.55
N PHE A 131 22.75 16.97 -6.95
CA PHE A 131 24.11 17.50 -6.98
C PHE A 131 24.61 17.78 -8.41
N GLY A 132 23.79 17.50 -9.42
CA GLY A 132 24.05 17.71 -10.83
C GLY A 132 24.87 16.59 -11.49
N TYR A 133 24.71 16.47 -12.79
CA TYR A 133 25.51 15.61 -13.67
C TYR A 133 26.62 16.46 -14.28
N ARG A 134 27.83 16.30 -13.77
CA ARG A 134 28.97 17.10 -14.23
C ARG A 134 29.66 16.54 -15.47
N MET A 135 29.56 15.22 -15.66
CA MET A 135 30.17 14.50 -16.78
C MET A 135 29.47 13.15 -16.94
N ASN A 136 29.38 12.67 -18.19
CA ASN A 136 28.71 11.44 -18.59
C ASN A 136 27.17 11.48 -18.53
N ASN A 137 26.55 10.43 -19.07
CA ASN A 137 25.11 10.29 -19.16
C ASN A 137 24.47 9.96 -17.80
N GLY A 138 23.21 10.37 -17.61
CA GLY A 138 22.35 9.92 -16.52
C GLY A 138 21.38 8.85 -16.98
N VAL A 139 20.99 7.98 -16.06
CA VAL A 139 19.97 6.96 -16.30
C VAL A 139 18.73 7.29 -15.48
N LEU A 140 17.58 7.33 -16.14
CA LEU A 140 16.28 7.38 -15.46
C LEU A 140 15.93 5.97 -15.00
N LYS A 141 15.71 5.80 -13.70
CA LYS A 141 15.28 4.54 -13.08
C LYS A 141 13.77 4.54 -12.94
N ASP A 142 13.11 3.57 -13.51
CA ASP A 142 11.69 3.31 -13.28
C ASP A 142 11.48 2.80 -11.86
N CYS A 143 10.82 3.59 -11.00
CA CYS A 143 10.56 3.22 -9.61
C CYS A 143 9.66 1.98 -9.49
N MET A 144 8.76 1.74 -10.44
CA MET A 144 7.95 0.53 -10.46
C MET A 144 8.84 -0.72 -10.60
N VAL A 145 9.77 -0.68 -11.53
CA VAL A 145 10.68 -1.81 -11.80
C VAL A 145 11.71 -1.94 -10.70
N ASN A 146 12.37 -0.84 -10.34
CA ASN A 146 13.50 -0.84 -9.40
C ASN A 146 13.07 -1.13 -7.96
N ASP A 147 11.97 -0.52 -7.50
CA ASP A 147 11.60 -0.54 -6.08
C ASP A 147 10.57 -1.64 -5.75
N ALA A 148 9.88 -2.19 -6.75
CA ALA A 148 8.84 -3.19 -6.54
C ALA A 148 9.04 -4.50 -7.29
N LEU A 149 9.54 -4.49 -8.53
CA LEU A 149 9.55 -5.67 -9.40
C LEU A 149 10.93 -6.32 -9.57
N THR A 150 11.99 -5.70 -9.07
CA THR A 150 13.35 -6.24 -9.13
C THR A 150 13.82 -6.68 -7.75
N ASP A 151 14.34 -7.90 -7.65
CA ASP A 151 14.97 -8.39 -6.44
C ASP A 151 16.20 -7.53 -6.10
N ALA A 152 16.24 -6.98 -4.88
CA ALA A 152 17.24 -6.02 -4.48
C ALA A 152 18.67 -6.62 -4.38
N PHE A 153 18.76 -7.92 -4.16
CA PHE A 153 20.03 -8.62 -3.95
C PHE A 153 20.56 -9.25 -5.23
N ASN A 154 19.68 -9.91 -5.98
CA ASN A 154 20.07 -10.70 -7.15
C ASN A 154 19.83 -9.96 -8.48
N GLN A 155 19.14 -8.82 -8.46
CA GLN A 155 18.92 -7.94 -9.61
C GLN A 155 18.17 -8.63 -10.79
N TYR A 156 17.30 -9.59 -10.51
CA TYR A 156 16.40 -10.18 -11.49
C TYR A 156 14.93 -9.88 -11.15
N PRO A 157 14.01 -9.96 -12.11
CA PRO A 157 12.59 -9.75 -11.84
C PRO A 157 12.04 -10.72 -10.81
N VAL A 158 11.24 -10.25 -9.85
CA VAL A 158 10.63 -11.11 -8.81
C VAL A 158 9.75 -12.20 -9.40
N SER A 159 9.21 -12.04 -10.60
CA SER A 159 8.50 -13.07 -11.37
C SER A 159 9.34 -14.33 -11.57
N TYR A 160 10.65 -14.22 -11.66
CA TYR A 160 11.55 -15.35 -11.78
C TYR A 160 11.51 -16.26 -10.54
N THR A 161 11.45 -15.67 -9.34
CA THR A 161 11.29 -16.42 -8.10
C THR A 161 9.97 -17.19 -8.09
N HIS A 162 8.87 -16.55 -8.48
CA HIS A 162 7.55 -17.19 -8.56
C HIS A 162 7.53 -18.31 -9.60
N LEU A 163 8.13 -18.10 -10.76
CA LEU A 163 8.26 -19.15 -11.79
C LEU A 163 9.03 -20.36 -11.25
N ARG A 164 10.13 -20.17 -10.57
CA ARG A 164 10.92 -21.28 -10.00
C ARG A 164 10.26 -21.97 -8.81
N ALA A 165 9.31 -21.35 -8.17
CA ALA A 165 8.54 -21.97 -7.08
C ALA A 165 7.53 -23.02 -7.57
N HIS A 166 7.27 -23.12 -8.88
CA HIS A 166 6.36 -24.08 -9.50
C HIS A 166 4.92 -24.02 -8.95
N GLU A 167 4.45 -22.80 -8.69
CA GLU A 167 3.12 -22.58 -8.10
C GLU A 167 2.02 -22.31 -9.14
N THR A 168 2.38 -22.19 -10.43
CA THR A 168 1.45 -21.93 -11.53
C THR A 168 1.70 -22.84 -12.72
N SER A 169 0.69 -23.00 -13.59
CA SER A 169 0.80 -23.78 -14.83
C SER A 169 1.82 -23.23 -15.83
N ALA A 170 2.30 -22.01 -15.66
CA ALA A 170 3.36 -21.44 -16.49
C ALA A 170 4.74 -22.10 -16.29
N HIS A 171 4.85 -23.06 -15.35
CA HIS A 171 6.06 -23.84 -15.07
C HIS A 171 6.09 -25.18 -15.76
N LEU A 172 5.00 -25.56 -16.40
CA LEU A 172 4.86 -26.80 -17.15
C LEU A 172 5.11 -26.56 -18.63
#